data_12eb60130839d6be0cfa9e43f5680c0f
#
_entry.id   12eb60130839d6be0cfa9e43f5680c0f
#
_cell.length_a   1.000
_cell.length_b   1.000
_cell.length_c   1.000
_cell.angle_alpha   90.00
_cell.angle_beta   90.00
_cell.angle_gamma   90.00
#
_symmetry.space_group_name_H-M   'P 1'
#
loop_
_entity.id
_entity.type
_entity.pdbx_description
1 polymer ?
#
loop_
_entity_poly.entity_id
_entity_poly.type
_entity_poly.pdbx_seq_one_letter_code
_entity_poly.pdbx_strand_id
1 'polypeptide(L)' 'MDKQQEKVYNETRIRNLKRRYIKCINEGEIEEAIDIKLEIDQLQKRI' A
#
# COMPACT_ATOMS: atom_id res chain seq x y z
N MET A 1 -21.47 -0.35 3.38
CA MET A 1 -20.40 0.62 3.66
C MET A 1 -20.50 1.75 2.64
N ASP A 2 -20.43 2.99 3.10
CA ASP A 2 -20.55 4.12 2.21
C ASP A 2 -19.21 4.30 1.43
N LYS A 3 -19.29 4.90 0.25
CA LYS A 3 -18.13 5.06 -0.64
C LYS A 3 -17.01 5.88 0.00
N GLN A 4 -17.38 6.84 0.83
CA GLN A 4 -16.42 7.69 1.55
C GLN A 4 -15.61 6.89 2.56
N GLN A 5 -16.24 5.98 3.28
CA GLN A 5 -15.56 5.13 4.26
C GLN A 5 -14.61 4.17 3.56
N GLU A 6 -15.01 3.63 2.42
CA GLU A 6 -14.16 2.75 1.64
C GLU A 6 -12.93 3.49 1.14
N LYS A 7 -13.10 4.71 0.68
CA LYS A 7 -11.98 5.53 0.21
C LYS A 7 -10.98 5.80 1.32
N VAL A 8 -11.46 6.21 2.50
CA VAL A 8 -10.59 6.48 3.65
C VAL A 8 -9.85 5.22 4.07
N TYR A 9 -10.52 4.08 4.09
CA TYR A 9 -9.90 2.81 4.44
C TYR A 9 -8.76 2.47 3.47
N ASN A 10 -9.02 2.62 2.17
CA ASN A 10 -8.01 2.31 1.16
C ASN A 10 -6.82 3.27 1.24
N GLU A 11 -7.06 4.55 1.46
CA GLU A 11 -5.98 5.53 1.60
C GLU A 11 -5.11 5.23 2.81
N THR A 12 -5.71 4.85 3.94
CA THR A 12 -4.97 4.49 5.14
C THR A 12 -4.12 3.25 4.90
N ARG A 13 -4.69 2.25 4.22
CA ARG A 13 -3.95 1.04 3.90
C ARG A 13 -2.77 1.33 2.98
N ILE A 14 -2.98 2.17 1.97
CA ILE A 14 -1.90 2.58 1.06
C ILE A 14 -0.78 3.27 1.83
N ARG A 15 -1.12 4.17 2.74
CA ARG A 15 -0.12 4.87 3.56
C ARG A 15 0.72 3.89 4.37
N ASN A 16 0.06 2.92 5.01
CA ASN A 16 0.76 1.92 5.81
C ASN A 16 1.66 1.04 4.95
N LEU A 17 1.17 0.65 3.77
CA LEU A 17 1.96 -0.15 2.84
C LEU A 17 3.17 0.61 2.32
N LYS A 18 3.03 1.90 2.07
CA LYS A 18 4.17 2.73 1.64
C LYS A 18 5.27 2.77 2.70
N ARG A 19 4.90 2.85 3.98
CA ARG A 19 5.88 2.81 5.06
C ARG A 19 6.61 1.48 5.08
N ARG A 20 5.89 0.39 4.91
CA ARG A 20 6.49 -0.94 4.88
C ARG A 20 7.38 -1.11 3.66
N TYR A 21 6.98 -0.55 2.53
CA TYR A 21 7.79 -0.57 1.31
C TYR A 21 9.15 0.09 1.56
N ILE A 22 9.15 1.28 2.14
CA ILE A 22 10.40 2.00 2.42
C ILE A 22 11.28 1.19 3.38
N LYS A 23 10.68 0.60 4.41
CA LYS A 23 11.40 -0.23 5.35
C LYS A 23 12.05 -1.42 4.66
N CYS A 24 11.31 -2.08 3.78
CA CYS A 24 11.85 -3.22 3.03
C CYS A 24 13.04 -2.83 2.16
N ILE A 25 12.95 -1.68 1.48
CA ILE A 25 14.05 -1.18 0.67
C ILE A 25 15.29 -0.92 1.54
N ASN A 26 15.11 -0.28 2.70
CA ASN A 26 16.21 0.04 3.60
C ASN A 26 16.86 -1.21 4.17
N GLU A 27 16.11 -2.27 4.37
CA GLU A 27 16.62 -3.54 4.90
C GLU A 27 17.10 -4.50 3.82
N GLY A 28 16.98 -4.13 2.56
CA GLY A 28 17.41 -4.96 1.45
C GLY A 28 16.43 -6.07 1.08
N GLU A 29 15.21 -6.03 1.59
CA GLU A 29 14.18 -7.02 1.29
C GLU A 29 13.43 -6.65 0.02
N ILE A 30 14.10 -6.82 -1.11
CA ILE A 30 13.62 -6.32 -2.38
C ILE A 30 12.38 -7.10 -2.88
N GLU A 31 12.37 -8.41 -2.71
CA GLU A 31 11.23 -9.22 -3.17
C GLU A 31 9.94 -8.83 -2.45
N GLU A 32 10.03 -8.65 -1.13
CA GLU A 32 8.89 -8.23 -0.35
C GLU A 32 8.44 -6.82 -0.73
N ALA A 33 9.40 -5.94 -1.02
CA ALA A 33 9.09 -4.59 -1.46
C ALA A 33 8.30 -4.59 -2.77
N ILE A 34 8.64 -5.46 -3.70
CA ILE A 34 7.93 -5.59 -4.97
C ILE A 34 6.49 -6.02 -4.73
N ASP A 35 6.26 -7.00 -3.87
CA ASP A 35 4.92 -7.46 -3.53
C ASP A 35 4.08 -6.35 -2.92
N ILE A 36 4.67 -5.57 -2.01
CA ILE A 36 3.98 -4.45 -1.38
C ILE A 36 3.62 -3.39 -2.42
N LYS A 37 4.52 -3.10 -3.34
CA LYS A 37 4.26 -2.12 -4.39
C LYS A 37 3.09 -2.54 -5.28
N LEU A 38 3.04 -3.82 -5.64
CA LEU A 38 1.93 -4.34 -6.44
C LEU A 38 0.59 -4.16 -5.72
N GLU A 39 0.56 -4.41 -4.42
CA GLU A 39 -0.65 -4.22 -3.64
C GLU A 39 -1.05 -2.75 -3.58
N ILE A 40 -0.09 -1.85 -3.42
CA ILE A 40 -0.35 -0.41 -3.45
C ILE A 40 -0.98 -0.01 -4.79
N ASP A 41 -0.41 -0.48 -5.90
CA ASP A 41 -0.91 -0.17 -7.23
C ASP A 41 -2.35 -0.64 -7.41
N GLN A 42 -2.67 -1.84 -6.93
CA GLN A 42 -4.02 -2.38 -7.02
C GLN A 42 -5.01 -1.54 -6.23
N LEU A 43 -4.63 -1.10 -5.04
CA LEU A 43 -5.49 -0.25 -4.22
C LEU A 43 -5.68 1.13 -4.83
N GLN A 44 -4.65 1.69 -5.45
CA GLN A 44 -4.75 2.99 -6.10
C GLN A 44 -5.69 2.97 -7.29
N LYS A 45 -5.77 1.85 -7.99
CA LYS A 45 -6.68 1.72 -9.13
C LYS A 45 -8.15 1.71 -8.70
N ARG A 46 -8.44 1.39 -7.45
CA ARG A 46 -9.80 1.35 -6.92
C ARG A 46 -10.29 2.72 -6.43
N ILE A 47 -9.40 3.65 -6.28
CA ILE A 47 -9.71 5.01 -5.89
C ILE A 47 -9.87 5.88 -7.15
#